data_84206da0a6b7f8ed2154bc762bbf48e8
#
_entry.id   84206da0a6b7f8ed2154bc762bbf48e8
#
_cell.length_a   1.000
_cell.length_b   1.000
_cell.length_c   1.000
_cell.angle_alpha   90.00
_cell.angle_beta   90.00
_cell.angle_gamma   90.00
#
_symmetry.space_group_name_H-M   'P 1'
#
loop_
_entity.id
_entity.type
_entity.pdbx_description
1 polymer ?
#
loop_
_entity_poly.entity_id
_entity_poly.type
_entity_poly.pdbx_seq_one_letter_code
_entity_poly.pdbx_strand_id
1 'polypeptide(L)'
;LEEAARRAVQGGLAACQVAVGWGNRIEWSASFGQALPSTRFRAASATKPIVSSATWLLIDEEKLDITRPVAHYVPEFGANGKAGVTVEQVLLMRGGFPDAPMEPADGADPQRRVDQLARWTLEHAPGTRYVYHGISAHWVLAELIERLAGQPFCDFVEERVTRPLGLPR
;
A
#
# COMPACT_ATOMS: atom_id res chain seq x y z
N LEU A 1 11.74 -18.98 -17.94
CA LEU A 1 11.82 -17.61 -17.41
C LEU A 1 13.01 -16.85 -17.99
N GLU A 2 14.22 -17.40 -17.93
CA GLU A 2 15.43 -16.75 -18.43
C GLU A 2 15.32 -16.38 -19.91
N GLU A 3 14.89 -17.33 -20.76
CA GLU A 3 14.69 -17.07 -22.18
C GLU A 3 13.63 -16.00 -22.46
N ALA A 4 12.55 -15.96 -21.68
CA ALA A 4 11.54 -14.92 -21.79
C ALA A 4 12.09 -13.53 -21.42
N ALA A 5 12.89 -13.45 -20.35
CA ALA A 5 13.55 -12.21 -19.94
C ALA A 5 14.56 -11.73 -21.02
N ARG A 6 15.35 -12.62 -21.58
CA ARG A 6 16.28 -12.29 -22.69
C ARG A 6 15.54 -11.80 -23.92
N ARG A 7 14.45 -12.47 -24.33
CA ARG A 7 13.62 -12.01 -25.45
C ARG A 7 13.00 -10.63 -25.18
N ALA A 8 12.54 -10.36 -23.96
CA ALA A 8 12.00 -9.06 -23.61
C ALA A 8 13.05 -7.93 -23.74
N VAL A 9 14.29 -8.18 -23.28
CA VAL A 9 15.40 -7.23 -23.44
C VAL A 9 15.76 -7.04 -24.90
N GLN A 10 15.82 -8.11 -25.69
CA GLN A 10 16.04 -8.01 -27.13
C GLN A 10 14.92 -7.24 -27.86
N GLY A 11 13.70 -7.32 -27.32
CA GLY A 11 12.52 -6.58 -27.79
C GLY A 11 12.44 -5.12 -27.33
N GLY A 12 13.49 -4.62 -26.63
CA GLY A 12 13.57 -3.20 -26.23
C GLY A 12 13.34 -2.91 -24.74
N LEU A 13 13.12 -3.94 -23.90
CA LEU A 13 13.07 -3.73 -22.45
C LEU A 13 14.47 -3.37 -21.93
N ALA A 14 14.65 -2.19 -21.33
CA ALA A 14 15.96 -1.71 -20.93
C ALA A 14 16.60 -2.57 -19.81
N ALA A 15 15.82 -3.03 -18.86
CA ALA A 15 16.31 -3.75 -17.68
C ALA A 15 15.24 -4.68 -17.10
N CYS A 16 15.66 -5.83 -16.59
CA CYS A 16 14.79 -6.79 -15.92
C CYS A 16 15.55 -7.56 -14.85
N GLN A 17 14.90 -7.81 -13.71
CA GLN A 17 15.36 -8.76 -12.71
C GLN A 17 14.29 -9.82 -12.50
N VAL A 18 14.71 -11.06 -12.34
CA VAL A 18 13.82 -12.20 -12.07
C VAL A 18 14.36 -12.98 -10.89
N ALA A 19 13.50 -13.37 -9.99
CA ALA A 19 13.81 -14.29 -8.90
C ALA A 19 12.75 -15.38 -8.82
N VAL A 20 13.16 -16.57 -8.48
CA VAL A 20 12.30 -17.73 -8.20
C VAL A 20 12.65 -18.26 -6.82
N GLY A 21 11.63 -18.39 -5.99
CA GLY A 21 11.78 -18.91 -4.64
C GLY A 21 10.92 -20.13 -4.40
N TRP A 22 11.33 -20.95 -3.43
CA TRP A 22 10.57 -22.05 -2.90
C TRP A 22 10.66 -22.05 -1.37
N GLY A 23 9.52 -22.13 -0.71
CA GLY A 23 9.46 -21.94 0.74
C GLY A 23 9.91 -20.54 1.11
N ASN A 24 10.96 -20.44 1.95
CA ASN A 24 11.52 -19.17 2.42
C ASN A 24 12.88 -18.81 1.79
N ARG A 25 13.26 -19.47 0.66
CA ARG A 25 14.55 -19.26 0.00
C ARG A 25 14.39 -18.87 -1.46
N ILE A 26 15.29 -18.00 -1.93
CA ILE A 26 15.47 -17.74 -3.35
C ILE A 26 16.36 -18.84 -3.91
N GLU A 27 15.82 -19.65 -4.81
CA GLU A 27 16.53 -20.76 -5.46
C GLU A 27 17.29 -20.30 -6.71
N TRP A 28 16.79 -19.26 -7.34
CA TRP A 28 17.42 -18.71 -8.52
C TRP A 28 17.08 -17.23 -8.67
N SER A 29 18.06 -16.43 -9.11
CA SER A 29 17.83 -15.05 -9.51
C SER A 29 18.80 -14.64 -10.62
N ALA A 30 18.36 -13.73 -11.50
CA ALA A 30 19.18 -13.19 -12.57
C ALA A 30 18.76 -11.76 -12.93
N SER A 31 19.73 -11.00 -13.45
CA SER A 31 19.55 -9.64 -13.97
C SER A 31 19.84 -9.64 -15.46
N PHE A 32 19.03 -8.90 -16.24
CA PHE A 32 19.12 -8.84 -17.70
C PHE A 32 19.09 -7.39 -18.20
N GLY A 33 19.67 -7.15 -19.38
CA GLY A 33 19.80 -5.82 -19.96
C GLY A 33 20.71 -4.95 -19.12
N GLN A 34 20.30 -3.75 -18.80
CA GLN A 34 21.06 -2.79 -17.98
C GLN A 34 20.93 -3.02 -16.47
N ALA A 35 20.18 -4.04 -16.04
CA ALA A 35 20.04 -4.33 -14.61
C ALA A 35 21.28 -5.00 -14.03
N LEU A 36 21.68 -4.55 -12.85
CA LEU A 36 22.64 -5.20 -11.96
C LEU A 36 21.89 -5.87 -10.81
N PRO A 37 22.48 -6.81 -10.05
CA PRO A 37 21.84 -7.39 -8.87
C PRO A 37 21.40 -6.34 -7.83
N SER A 38 22.08 -5.19 -7.77
CA SER A 38 21.77 -4.06 -6.89
C SER A 38 20.79 -3.03 -7.48
N THR A 39 20.35 -3.21 -8.72
CA THR A 39 19.43 -2.25 -9.35
C THR A 39 18.10 -2.23 -8.62
N ARG A 40 17.67 -1.03 -8.24
CA ARG A 40 16.36 -0.81 -7.61
C ARG A 40 15.33 -0.45 -8.67
N PHE A 41 14.22 -1.15 -8.66
CA PHE A 41 13.07 -0.87 -9.51
C PHE A 41 11.96 -0.18 -8.71
N ARG A 42 11.21 0.68 -9.39
CA ARG A 42 10.01 1.25 -8.80
C ARG A 42 8.98 0.14 -8.59
N ALA A 43 8.64 -0.15 -7.35
CA ALA A 43 7.76 -1.26 -7.00
C ALA A 43 6.29 -1.05 -7.41
N ALA A 44 5.87 0.21 -7.62
CA ALA A 44 4.48 0.55 -7.96
C ALA A 44 3.48 -0.18 -7.04
N SER A 45 2.52 -0.92 -7.59
CA SER A 45 1.50 -1.63 -6.78
C SER A 45 2.04 -2.80 -5.96
N ALA A 46 3.26 -3.26 -6.19
CA ALA A 46 3.92 -4.22 -5.29
C ALA A 46 4.23 -3.61 -3.90
N THR A 47 4.13 -2.30 -3.73
CA THR A 47 4.15 -1.63 -2.43
C THR A 47 2.94 -1.97 -1.55
N LYS A 48 1.80 -2.32 -2.16
CA LYS A 48 0.54 -2.56 -1.42
C LYS A 48 0.63 -3.68 -0.38
N PRO A 49 1.20 -4.85 -0.66
CA PRO A 49 1.39 -5.88 0.34
C PRO A 49 2.22 -5.40 1.54
N ILE A 50 3.22 -4.54 1.32
CA ILE A 50 4.06 -4.00 2.39
C ILE A 50 3.23 -3.13 3.34
N VAL A 51 2.45 -2.19 2.80
CA VAL A 51 1.56 -1.34 3.61
C VAL A 51 0.47 -2.16 4.30
N SER A 52 -0.11 -3.13 3.60
CA SER A 52 -1.10 -4.04 4.19
C SER A 52 -0.51 -4.90 5.31
N SER A 53 0.75 -5.35 5.19
CA SER A 53 1.43 -6.08 6.26
C SER A 53 1.59 -5.24 7.53
N ALA A 54 1.92 -3.95 7.38
CA ALA A 54 1.96 -3.02 8.51
C ALA A 54 0.57 -2.87 9.19
N THR A 55 -0.50 -2.85 8.38
CA THR A 55 -1.87 -2.83 8.90
C THR A 55 -2.20 -4.13 9.66
N TRP A 56 -1.78 -5.29 9.15
CA TRP A 56 -1.95 -6.58 9.82
C TRP A 56 -1.26 -6.65 11.18
N LEU A 57 -0.10 -6.05 11.34
CA LEU A 57 0.57 -5.96 12.65
C LEU A 57 -0.28 -5.21 13.67
N LEU A 58 -0.96 -4.13 13.27
CA LEU A 58 -1.86 -3.39 14.15
C LEU A 58 -3.13 -4.18 14.50
N ILE A 59 -3.60 -5.04 13.60
CA ILE A 59 -4.71 -5.96 13.86
C ILE A 59 -4.29 -7.02 14.88
N ASP A 60 -3.12 -7.63 14.71
CA ASP A 60 -2.55 -8.63 15.60
C ASP A 60 -2.30 -8.06 17.02
N GLU A 61 -1.93 -6.78 17.10
CA GLU A 61 -1.77 -6.03 18.36
C GLU A 61 -3.09 -5.54 18.97
N GLU A 62 -4.25 -5.93 18.41
CA GLU A 62 -5.60 -5.49 18.83
C GLU A 62 -5.80 -3.97 18.82
N LYS A 63 -4.94 -3.23 18.12
CA LYS A 63 -5.04 -1.77 17.96
C LYS A 63 -6.00 -1.36 16.86
N LEU A 64 -6.23 -2.23 15.88
CA LEU A 64 -7.08 -1.98 14.72
C LEU A 64 -8.11 -3.10 14.54
N ASP A 65 -9.38 -2.77 14.74
CA ASP A 65 -10.51 -3.65 14.48
C ASP A 65 -11.05 -3.36 13.06
N ILE A 66 -10.94 -4.33 12.17
CA ILE A 66 -11.35 -4.19 10.77
C ILE A 66 -12.86 -4.00 10.59
N THR A 67 -13.68 -4.38 11.56
CA THR A 67 -15.13 -4.23 11.53
C THR A 67 -15.59 -2.81 11.85
N ARG A 68 -14.71 -2.02 12.48
CA ARG A 68 -15.00 -0.64 12.81
C ARG A 68 -14.91 0.29 11.61
N PRO A 69 -15.72 1.36 11.60
CA PRO A 69 -15.55 2.43 10.63
C PRO A 69 -14.16 3.08 10.73
N VAL A 70 -13.58 3.45 9.59
CA VAL A 70 -12.35 4.25 9.54
C VAL A 70 -12.50 5.53 10.37
N ALA A 71 -13.68 6.16 10.33
CA ALA A 71 -14.00 7.36 11.09
C ALA A 71 -13.92 7.19 12.63
N HIS A 72 -13.90 5.95 13.13
CA HIS A 72 -13.63 5.68 14.53
C HIS A 72 -12.19 6.07 14.94
N TYR A 73 -11.24 5.88 14.02
CA TYR A 73 -9.83 6.14 14.22
C TYR A 73 -9.40 7.49 13.60
N VAL A 74 -10.03 7.87 12.50
CA VAL A 74 -9.79 9.09 11.72
C VAL A 74 -11.12 9.81 11.53
N PRO A 75 -11.61 10.57 12.55
CA PRO A 75 -12.94 11.20 12.50
C PRO A 75 -13.17 12.07 11.26
N GLU A 76 -12.13 12.74 10.79
CA GLU A 76 -12.16 13.64 9.64
C GLU A 76 -12.51 12.90 8.35
N PHE A 77 -12.10 11.64 8.23
CA PHE A 77 -12.45 10.79 7.08
C PHE A 77 -13.96 10.60 6.93
N GLY A 78 -14.71 10.64 8.05
CA GLY A 78 -16.16 10.39 8.06
C GLY A 78 -17.01 11.41 7.29
N ALA A 79 -16.45 12.52 6.85
CA ALA A 79 -17.15 13.52 6.05
C ALA A 79 -17.65 12.98 4.71
N ASN A 80 -18.61 13.70 4.09
CA ASN A 80 -19.13 13.41 2.76
C ASN A 80 -19.66 11.98 2.56
N GLY A 81 -20.38 11.46 3.56
CA GLY A 81 -21.03 10.15 3.49
C GLY A 81 -20.15 8.95 3.80
N LYS A 82 -18.87 9.16 4.17
CA LYS A 82 -17.91 8.09 4.44
C LYS A 82 -17.93 7.55 5.88
N ALA A 83 -18.77 8.10 6.77
CA ALA A 83 -18.77 7.77 8.19
C ALA A 83 -18.93 6.25 8.48
N GLY A 84 -19.63 5.51 7.63
CA GLY A 84 -19.86 4.07 7.76
C GLY A 84 -18.87 3.18 7.03
N VAL A 85 -17.87 3.73 6.34
CA VAL A 85 -16.85 2.93 5.62
C VAL A 85 -15.97 2.21 6.64
N THR A 86 -15.99 0.86 6.63
CA THR A 86 -15.18 0.06 7.55
C THR A 86 -13.74 -0.11 7.05
N VAL A 87 -12.83 -0.41 7.98
CA VAL A 87 -11.43 -0.75 7.64
C VAL A 87 -11.38 -1.97 6.71
N GLU A 88 -12.21 -2.98 6.95
CA GLU A 88 -12.33 -4.15 6.08
C GLU A 88 -12.69 -3.75 4.63
N GLN A 89 -13.65 -2.86 4.45
CA GLN A 89 -14.04 -2.39 3.11
C GLN A 89 -12.89 -1.67 2.39
N VAL A 90 -12.04 -0.94 3.13
CA VAL A 90 -10.83 -0.32 2.57
C VAL A 90 -9.82 -1.38 2.14
N LEU A 91 -9.51 -2.35 3.00
CA LEU A 91 -8.59 -3.46 2.72
C LEU A 91 -9.04 -4.30 1.52
N LEU A 92 -10.35 -4.52 1.40
CA LEU A 92 -10.96 -5.28 0.30
C LEU A 92 -11.22 -4.44 -0.95
N MET A 93 -10.78 -3.19 -1.01
CA MET A 93 -11.03 -2.26 -2.13
C MET A 93 -12.51 -2.10 -2.47
N ARG A 94 -13.34 -2.07 -1.43
CA ARG A 94 -14.80 -1.89 -1.47
C ARG A 94 -15.26 -0.61 -0.77
N GLY A 95 -14.33 0.33 -0.53
CA GLY A 95 -14.57 1.57 0.22
C GLY A 95 -15.47 2.57 -0.48
N GLY A 96 -15.57 2.51 -1.81
CA GLY A 96 -16.46 3.38 -2.58
C GLY A 96 -15.83 4.68 -3.10
N PHE A 97 -14.50 4.82 -3.04
CA PHE A 97 -13.75 6.02 -3.46
C PHE A 97 -12.49 5.67 -4.29
N PRO A 98 -12.60 4.82 -5.35
CA PRO A 98 -11.44 4.28 -6.06
C PRO A 98 -10.52 5.34 -6.67
N ASP A 99 -11.08 6.39 -7.25
CA ASP A 99 -10.36 7.45 -7.97
C ASP A 99 -10.12 8.71 -7.13
N ALA A 100 -10.36 8.63 -5.80
CA ALA A 100 -10.14 9.76 -4.91
C ALA A 100 -8.66 10.21 -4.95
N PRO A 101 -8.40 11.51 -5.25
CA PRO A 101 -7.06 11.99 -5.53
C PRO A 101 -6.24 12.22 -4.27
N MET A 102 -4.94 11.96 -4.35
CA MET A 102 -3.95 12.34 -3.36
C MET A 102 -2.65 12.70 -4.07
N GLU A 103 -2.33 13.97 -4.08
CA GLU A 103 -1.04 14.40 -4.59
C GLU A 103 0.09 13.97 -3.64
N PRO A 104 1.28 13.63 -4.14
CA PRO A 104 2.39 13.18 -3.31
C PRO A 104 2.75 14.17 -2.19
N ALA A 105 2.69 15.47 -2.46
CA ALA A 105 3.00 16.51 -1.49
C ALA A 105 1.95 16.58 -0.36
N ASP A 106 0.67 16.34 -0.68
CA ASP A 106 -0.41 16.32 0.32
C ASP A 106 -0.35 15.03 1.13
N GLY A 107 -0.05 13.90 0.48
CA GLY A 107 0.11 12.62 1.17
C GLY A 107 1.30 12.58 2.14
N ALA A 108 2.36 13.33 1.85
CA ALA A 108 3.56 13.40 2.70
C ALA A 108 3.38 14.30 3.94
N ASP A 109 2.45 15.26 3.89
CA ASP A 109 2.15 16.16 5.01
C ASP A 109 0.94 15.62 5.79
N PRO A 110 1.07 15.27 7.09
CA PRO A 110 -0.02 14.68 7.86
C PRO A 110 -1.29 15.52 7.87
N GLN A 111 -1.19 16.84 8.01
CA GLN A 111 -2.37 17.70 8.06
C GLN A 111 -3.06 17.79 6.69
N ARG A 112 -2.29 17.99 5.63
CA ARG A 112 -2.83 18.04 4.26
C ARG A 112 -3.45 16.70 3.86
N ARG A 113 -2.83 15.59 4.26
CA ARG A 113 -3.36 14.26 4.02
C ARG A 113 -4.74 14.09 4.64
N VAL A 114 -4.90 14.45 5.91
CA VAL A 114 -6.18 14.40 6.62
C VAL A 114 -7.21 15.31 5.98
N ASP A 115 -6.84 16.54 5.65
CA ASP A 115 -7.71 17.50 4.98
C ASP A 115 -8.19 16.96 3.61
N GLN A 116 -7.30 16.31 2.87
CA GLN A 116 -7.65 15.70 1.59
C GLN A 116 -8.56 14.48 1.77
N LEU A 117 -8.29 13.60 2.74
CA LEU A 117 -9.16 12.47 3.08
C LEU A 117 -10.58 12.94 3.45
N ALA A 118 -10.70 14.05 4.18
CA ALA A 118 -11.99 14.64 4.54
C ALA A 118 -12.79 15.11 3.31
N ARG A 119 -12.11 15.66 2.30
CA ARG A 119 -12.73 16.18 1.07
C ARG A 119 -13.26 15.11 0.12
N TRP A 120 -12.73 13.89 0.19
CA TRP A 120 -13.17 12.82 -0.71
C TRP A 120 -14.66 12.52 -0.59
N THR A 121 -15.26 12.17 -1.72
CA THR A 121 -16.67 11.77 -1.84
C THR A 121 -16.75 10.31 -2.29
N LEU A 122 -17.89 9.69 -2.02
CA LEU A 122 -18.17 8.35 -2.52
C LEU A 122 -18.60 8.38 -3.98
N GLU A 123 -18.03 7.51 -4.80
CA GLU A 123 -18.43 7.24 -6.18
C GLU A 123 -19.52 6.16 -6.25
N HIS A 124 -19.56 5.29 -5.25
CA HIS A 124 -20.59 4.29 -5.08
C HIS A 124 -20.74 3.90 -3.59
N ALA A 125 -21.86 3.27 -3.25
CA ALA A 125 -22.10 2.85 -1.88
C ALA A 125 -21.01 1.86 -1.41
N PRO A 126 -20.41 2.06 -0.22
CA PRO A 126 -19.41 1.17 0.35
C PRO A 126 -19.92 -0.28 0.47
N GLY A 127 -19.04 -1.24 0.23
CA GLY A 127 -19.38 -2.66 0.34
C GLY A 127 -20.15 -3.24 -0.83
N THR A 128 -20.71 -2.43 -1.75
CA THR A 128 -21.60 -2.94 -2.80
C THR A 128 -20.89 -3.61 -3.95
N ARG A 129 -19.66 -3.18 -4.25
CA ARG A 129 -18.84 -3.75 -5.34
C ARG A 129 -17.36 -3.61 -5.06
N TYR A 130 -16.55 -4.45 -5.69
CA TYR A 130 -15.11 -4.32 -5.77
C TYR A 130 -14.76 -3.38 -6.92
N VAL A 131 -13.94 -2.37 -6.63
CA VAL A 131 -13.27 -1.54 -7.64
C VAL A 131 -11.84 -1.30 -7.14
N TYR A 132 -10.85 -1.52 -8.01
CA TYR A 132 -9.46 -1.36 -7.62
C TYR A 132 -9.16 0.09 -7.20
N HIS A 133 -8.89 0.30 -5.92
CA HIS A 133 -8.48 1.59 -5.36
C HIS A 133 -6.96 1.73 -5.55
N GLY A 134 -6.54 2.27 -6.69
CA GLY A 134 -5.13 2.33 -7.11
C GLY A 134 -4.19 2.96 -6.09
N ILE A 135 -4.62 4.05 -5.48
CA ILE A 135 -3.85 4.87 -4.52
C ILE A 135 -4.65 5.12 -3.25
N SER A 136 -5.94 5.45 -3.39
CA SER A 136 -6.76 6.01 -2.32
C SER A 136 -6.87 5.12 -1.08
N ALA A 137 -7.12 3.82 -1.23
CA ALA A 137 -7.20 2.90 -0.09
C ALA A 137 -5.91 2.91 0.75
N HIS A 138 -4.74 2.98 0.10
CA HIS A 138 -3.46 2.91 0.81
C HIS A 138 -3.10 4.20 1.54
N TRP A 139 -3.61 5.35 1.12
CA TRP A 139 -3.50 6.58 1.89
C TRP A 139 -4.37 6.56 3.16
N VAL A 140 -5.55 5.92 3.10
CA VAL A 140 -6.34 5.67 4.31
C VAL A 140 -5.60 4.73 5.26
N LEU A 141 -4.99 3.66 4.75
CA LEU A 141 -4.20 2.73 5.58
C LEU A 141 -2.96 3.41 6.16
N ALA A 142 -2.27 4.26 5.39
CA ALA A 142 -1.13 5.03 5.89
C ALA A 142 -1.52 5.95 7.05
N GLU A 143 -2.65 6.64 6.95
CA GLU A 143 -3.17 7.48 8.05
C GLU A 143 -3.54 6.65 9.29
N LEU A 144 -4.20 5.50 9.11
CA LEU A 144 -4.52 4.60 10.21
C LEU A 144 -3.25 4.10 10.91
N ILE A 145 -2.23 3.70 10.14
CA ILE A 145 -0.94 3.25 10.69
C ILE A 145 -0.31 4.36 11.52
N GLU A 146 -0.20 5.57 10.97
CA GLU A 146 0.44 6.69 11.65
C GLU A 146 -0.26 7.06 12.95
N ARG A 147 -1.58 7.14 12.95
CA ARG A 147 -2.37 7.45 14.17
C ARG A 147 -2.26 6.39 15.24
N LEU A 148 -2.33 5.13 14.86
CA LEU A 148 -2.33 4.02 15.82
C LEU A 148 -0.94 3.66 16.32
N ALA A 149 0.09 3.89 15.49
CA ALA A 149 1.48 3.66 15.86
C ALA A 149 2.09 4.85 16.64
N GLY A 150 1.53 6.06 16.50
CA GLY A 150 2.07 7.28 17.11
C GLY A 150 3.41 7.74 16.52
N GLN A 151 3.70 7.32 15.29
CA GLN A 151 4.93 7.68 14.55
C GLN A 151 4.64 7.72 13.04
N PRO A 152 5.48 8.38 12.22
CA PRO A 152 5.29 8.42 10.77
C PRO A 152 5.14 7.02 10.17
N PHE A 153 4.17 6.84 9.25
CA PHE A 153 3.87 5.51 8.71
C PHE A 153 5.07 4.88 7.97
N CYS A 154 5.91 5.70 7.34
CA CYS A 154 7.14 5.22 6.69
C CYS A 154 8.12 4.61 7.70
N ASP A 155 8.27 5.24 8.86
CA ASP A 155 9.16 4.78 9.92
C ASP A 155 8.63 3.49 10.54
N PHE A 156 7.30 3.41 10.77
CA PHE A 156 6.65 2.19 11.23
C PHE A 156 6.83 1.03 10.26
N VAL A 157 6.61 1.27 8.96
CA VAL A 157 6.81 0.26 7.91
C VAL A 157 8.27 -0.20 7.87
N GLU A 158 9.22 0.74 7.94
CA GLU A 158 10.63 0.38 7.96
C GLU A 158 10.97 -0.48 9.17
N GLU A 159 10.60 -0.03 10.36
CA GLU A 159 10.95 -0.69 11.61
C GLU A 159 10.30 -2.07 11.77
N ARG A 160 9.02 -2.17 11.41
CA ARG A 160 8.21 -3.32 11.75
C ARG A 160 8.01 -4.32 10.59
N VAL A 161 8.27 -3.89 9.35
CA VAL A 161 8.08 -4.75 8.17
C VAL A 161 9.39 -4.96 7.42
N THR A 162 10.01 -3.90 6.90
CA THR A 162 11.12 -4.08 5.97
C THR A 162 12.44 -4.43 6.67
N ARG A 163 12.74 -3.81 7.80
CA ARG A 163 13.96 -4.11 8.57
C ARG A 163 14.01 -5.54 9.11
N PRO A 164 12.94 -6.11 9.71
CA PRO A 164 12.93 -7.51 10.12
C PRO A 164 13.12 -8.51 8.97
N LEU A 165 12.73 -8.12 7.75
CA LEU A 165 12.94 -8.91 6.54
C LEU A 165 14.32 -8.70 5.90
N GLY A 166 15.18 -7.87 6.49
CA GLY A 166 16.51 -7.57 5.95
C GLY A 166 16.47 -6.76 4.64
N LEU A 167 15.35 -6.10 4.35
CA LEU A 167 15.23 -5.26 3.15
C LEU A 167 15.92 -3.91 3.39
N PRO A 168 16.70 -3.41 2.42
CA PRO A 168 17.35 -2.10 2.53
C PRO A 168 16.31 -0.97 2.48
N ARG A 169 16.66 0.13 3.15
CA ARG A 169 15.90 1.39 3.11
C ARG A 169 15.92 2.02 1.72
#